data_8746d146d70f172dbffda3829cf3ea08
#
_entry.id   8746d146d70f172dbffda3829cf3ea08
#
_cell.length_a   1.000
_cell.length_b   1.000
_cell.length_c   1.000
_cell.angle_alpha   90.00
_cell.angle_beta   90.00
_cell.angle_gamma   90.00
#
_symmetry.space_group_name_H-M   'P 1'
#
loop_
_entity.id
_entity.type
_entity.pdbx_description
1 polymer ?
#
loop_
_entity_poly.entity_id
_entity_poly.type
_entity_poly.pdbx_seq_one_letter_code
_entity_poly.pdbx_strand_id
1 'polypeptide(L)'
;YKMTIRLREQQQTLTREKAHLADSIADISHQIRTPLTSINLLIGLLSEPKLTDARRQQLIHALYELLSRIDWLITTLLKISRLDAGTVQFKQEQVSLEELLKKSCVTLLIPMELRGQELLIHADGAFRGDLPWTCEAIGNIVKNCMEHTPEGGRIEIDAAENALYSEIIIKDNGTGISPEDLPHIFERFYKGKDSDGKSFGIGLALSRMIIAGQGGTVKAENRKPVGAMFTIRFYKGTV
;
A
#
# COMPACT_ATOMS: atom_id res chain seq x y z
N TYR A 1 -19.54 28.34 30.46
CA TYR A 1 -18.83 27.12 30.84
C TYR A 1 -18.78 26.05 29.69
N LYS A 2 -19.93 25.65 29.07
CA LYS A 2 -19.97 24.72 27.93
C LYS A 2 -19.25 25.26 26.70
N MET A 3 -19.32 26.54 26.42
CA MET A 3 -18.71 27.22 25.29
C MET A 3 -17.18 27.25 25.39
N THR A 4 -16.66 27.45 26.60
CA THR A 4 -15.22 27.51 26.90
C THR A 4 -14.58 26.10 26.77
N ILE A 5 -15.31 25.05 27.14
CA ILE A 5 -14.85 23.67 26.99
C ILE A 5 -14.79 23.31 25.48
N ARG A 6 -15.84 23.61 24.70
CA ARG A 6 -15.84 23.39 23.25
C ARG A 6 -14.72 24.10 22.52
N LEU A 7 -14.46 25.37 22.88
CA LEU A 7 -13.36 26.13 22.29
C LEU A 7 -11.99 25.51 22.61
N ARG A 8 -11.78 25.02 23.83
CA ARG A 8 -10.55 24.30 24.19
C ARG A 8 -10.40 22.97 23.43
N GLU A 9 -11.46 22.20 23.30
CA GLU A 9 -11.45 20.95 22.54
C GLU A 9 -11.14 21.19 21.07
N GLN A 10 -11.76 22.21 20.44
CA GLN A 10 -11.47 22.61 19.07
C GLN A 10 -10.03 23.09 18.90
N GLN A 11 -9.51 23.86 19.85
CA GLN A 11 -8.14 24.35 19.81
C GLN A 11 -7.12 23.22 19.99
N GLN A 12 -7.41 22.23 20.85
CA GLN A 12 -6.57 21.05 21.00
C GLN A 12 -6.59 20.16 19.75
N THR A 13 -7.76 19.96 19.14
CA THR A 13 -7.90 19.22 17.89
C THR A 13 -7.12 19.89 16.77
N LEU A 14 -7.27 21.20 16.59
CA LEU A 14 -6.55 21.97 15.57
C LEU A 14 -5.02 21.96 15.80
N THR A 15 -4.57 21.99 17.04
CA THR A 15 -3.15 21.90 17.37
C THR A 15 -2.58 20.52 17.03
N ARG A 16 -3.33 19.45 17.32
CA ARG A 16 -2.95 18.08 16.95
C ARG A 16 -2.92 17.89 15.44
N GLU A 17 -3.91 18.41 14.73
CA GLU A 17 -3.96 18.36 13.26
C GLU A 17 -2.77 19.10 12.64
N LYS A 18 -2.42 20.28 13.15
CA LYS A 18 -1.23 21.04 12.70
C LYS A 18 0.08 20.29 12.96
N ALA A 19 0.24 19.69 14.14
CA ALA A 19 1.42 18.89 14.47
C ALA A 19 1.53 17.67 13.51
N HIS A 20 0.44 16.94 13.32
CA HIS A 20 0.39 15.80 12.41
C HIS A 20 0.69 16.18 10.95
N LEU A 21 0.24 17.36 10.51
CA LEU A 21 0.56 17.89 9.18
C LEU A 21 2.05 18.23 9.05
N ALA A 22 2.63 18.87 10.08
CA ALA A 22 4.05 19.21 10.10
C ALA A 22 4.94 17.95 10.06
N ASP A 23 4.60 16.92 10.85
CA ASP A 23 5.30 15.65 10.85
C ASP A 23 5.19 14.95 9.48
N SER A 24 4.00 14.94 8.88
CA SER A 24 3.78 14.37 7.54
C SER A 24 4.61 15.10 6.46
N ILE A 25 4.70 16.43 6.52
CA ILE A 25 5.54 17.20 5.57
C ILE A 25 7.02 16.89 5.76
N ALA A 26 7.48 16.76 7.00
CA ALA A 26 8.86 16.40 7.31
C ALA A 26 9.20 15.00 6.76
N ASP A 27 8.32 14.02 6.97
CA ASP A 27 8.47 12.67 6.45
C ASP A 27 8.51 12.64 4.91
N ILE A 28 7.57 13.32 4.25
CA ILE A 28 7.55 13.47 2.79
C ILE A 28 8.85 14.07 2.28
N SER A 29 9.32 15.16 2.91
CA SER A 29 10.55 15.83 2.53
C SER A 29 11.75 14.91 2.64
N HIS A 30 11.81 14.10 3.69
CA HIS A 30 12.87 13.12 3.88
C HIS A 30 12.79 11.99 2.85
N GLN A 31 11.60 11.46 2.57
CA GLN A 31 11.40 10.39 1.60
C GLN A 31 11.69 10.81 0.14
N ILE A 32 11.54 12.11 -0.19
CA ILE A 32 11.92 12.66 -1.50
C ILE A 32 13.42 12.94 -1.56
N ARG A 33 14.03 13.45 -0.50
CA ARG A 33 15.46 13.83 -0.47
C ARG A 33 16.38 12.66 -0.76
N THR A 34 16.09 11.48 -0.19
CA THR A 34 16.91 10.27 -0.35
C THR A 34 17.07 9.85 -1.81
N PRO A 35 16.00 9.58 -2.59
CA PRO A 35 16.14 9.22 -3.99
C PRO A 35 16.72 10.36 -4.84
N LEU A 36 16.43 11.63 -4.51
CA LEU A 36 16.99 12.78 -5.21
C LEU A 36 18.51 12.86 -5.06
N THR A 37 19.03 12.58 -3.86
CA THR A 37 20.48 12.51 -3.62
C THR A 37 21.10 11.38 -4.44
N SER A 38 20.46 10.21 -4.50
CA SER A 38 20.91 9.09 -5.32
C SER A 38 20.91 9.41 -6.82
N ILE A 39 19.88 10.11 -7.31
CA ILE A 39 19.81 10.58 -8.71
C ILE A 39 20.98 11.51 -9.03
N ASN A 40 21.28 12.49 -8.17
CA ASN A 40 22.39 13.41 -8.37
C ASN A 40 23.74 12.67 -8.42
N LEU A 41 23.93 11.65 -7.56
CA LEU A 41 25.12 10.80 -7.57
C LEU A 41 25.24 10.03 -8.90
N LEU A 42 24.13 9.40 -9.36
CA LEU A 42 24.14 8.65 -10.63
C LEU A 42 24.42 9.55 -11.84
N ILE A 43 23.90 10.78 -11.85
CA ILE A 43 24.19 11.78 -12.89
C ILE A 43 25.67 12.14 -12.88
N GLY A 44 26.26 12.34 -11.68
CA GLY A 44 27.70 12.57 -11.54
C GLY A 44 28.54 11.42 -12.14
N LEU A 45 28.17 10.17 -11.81
CA LEU A 45 28.82 8.98 -12.36
C LEU A 45 28.68 8.87 -13.89
N LEU A 46 27.52 9.21 -14.43
CA LEU A 46 27.28 9.22 -15.90
C LEU A 46 28.13 10.23 -16.65
N SER A 47 28.65 11.26 -15.96
CA SER A 47 29.50 12.29 -16.54
C SER A 47 30.97 11.88 -16.61
N GLU A 48 31.35 10.70 -16.10
CA GLU A 48 32.72 10.20 -16.17
C GLU A 48 33.15 9.87 -17.61
N PRO A 49 34.33 10.32 -18.06
CA PRO A 49 34.74 10.18 -19.47
C PRO A 49 35.05 8.75 -19.94
N LYS A 50 35.28 7.82 -19.01
CA LYS A 50 35.74 6.44 -19.28
C LYS A 50 34.71 5.36 -18.94
N LEU A 51 33.41 5.69 -18.98
CA LEU A 51 32.36 4.71 -18.74
C LEU A 51 32.21 3.74 -19.91
N THR A 52 32.18 2.44 -19.60
CA THR A 52 31.78 1.42 -20.57
C THR A 52 30.29 1.54 -20.90
N ASP A 53 29.87 1.15 -22.09
CA ASP A 53 28.46 1.21 -22.49
C ASP A 53 27.57 0.37 -21.58
N ALA A 54 28.02 -0.80 -21.14
CA ALA A 54 27.31 -1.66 -20.19
C ALA A 54 27.08 -0.93 -18.85
N ARG A 55 28.10 -0.25 -18.32
CA ARG A 55 27.99 0.50 -17.07
C ARG A 55 27.06 1.71 -17.23
N ARG A 56 27.15 2.39 -18.37
CA ARG A 56 26.25 3.51 -18.70
C ARG A 56 24.78 3.06 -18.70
N GLN A 57 24.47 1.94 -19.33
CA GLN A 57 23.11 1.39 -19.35
C GLN A 57 22.61 1.02 -17.96
N GLN A 58 23.45 0.42 -17.11
CA GLN A 58 23.08 0.13 -15.71
C GLN A 58 22.73 1.40 -14.94
N LEU A 59 23.52 2.46 -15.07
CA LEU A 59 23.26 3.73 -14.38
C LEU A 59 21.97 4.40 -14.89
N ILE A 60 21.71 4.35 -16.20
CA ILE A 60 20.46 4.84 -16.78
C ILE A 60 19.27 4.05 -16.25
N HIS A 61 19.36 2.73 -16.20
CA HIS A 61 18.30 1.90 -15.63
C HIS A 61 18.00 2.25 -14.18
N ALA A 62 19.04 2.38 -13.35
CA ALA A 62 18.90 2.79 -11.95
C ALA A 62 18.27 4.20 -11.81
N LEU A 63 18.56 5.13 -12.73
CA LEU A 63 17.91 6.45 -12.76
C LEU A 63 16.41 6.33 -13.05
N TYR A 64 16.02 5.52 -14.04
CA TYR A 64 14.61 5.29 -14.36
C TYR A 64 13.86 4.66 -13.18
N GLU A 65 14.46 3.71 -12.48
CA GLU A 65 13.86 3.12 -11.27
C GLU A 65 13.63 4.17 -10.17
N LEU A 66 14.61 5.04 -9.91
CA LEU A 66 14.47 6.09 -8.90
C LEU A 66 13.42 7.13 -9.29
N LEU A 67 13.37 7.54 -10.55
CA LEU A 67 12.35 8.47 -11.06
C LEU A 67 10.95 7.87 -10.95
N SER A 68 10.77 6.60 -11.34
CA SER A 68 9.50 5.89 -11.22
C SER A 68 9.04 5.77 -9.77
N ARG A 69 9.96 5.58 -8.83
CA ARG A 69 9.67 5.56 -7.39
C ARG A 69 9.20 6.92 -6.89
N ILE A 70 9.81 8.02 -7.33
CA ILE A 70 9.39 9.38 -6.96
C ILE A 70 8.01 9.67 -7.53
N ASP A 71 7.75 9.35 -8.79
CA ASP A 71 6.46 9.55 -9.44
C ASP A 71 5.34 8.79 -8.71
N TRP A 72 5.59 7.51 -8.38
CA TRP A 72 4.68 6.72 -7.58
C TRP A 72 4.42 7.34 -6.20
N LEU A 73 5.48 7.85 -5.52
CA LEU A 73 5.34 8.51 -4.23
C LEU A 73 4.44 9.74 -4.32
N ILE A 74 4.70 10.62 -5.28
CA ILE A 74 3.92 11.85 -5.50
C ILE A 74 2.46 11.50 -5.80
N THR A 75 2.22 10.57 -6.73
CA THR A 75 0.87 10.13 -7.10
C THR A 75 0.12 9.56 -5.90
N THR A 76 0.79 8.74 -5.09
CA THR A 76 0.20 8.14 -3.88
C THR A 76 -0.12 9.20 -2.83
N LEU A 77 0.75 10.18 -2.61
CA LEU A 77 0.51 11.29 -1.69
C LEU A 77 -0.66 12.16 -2.12
N LEU A 78 -0.80 12.43 -3.42
CA LEU A 78 -1.95 13.15 -3.95
C LEU A 78 -3.26 12.38 -3.73
N LYS A 79 -3.25 11.05 -3.89
CA LYS A 79 -4.42 10.20 -3.58
C LYS A 79 -4.77 10.25 -2.10
N ILE A 80 -3.80 10.10 -1.22
CA ILE A 80 -3.97 10.21 0.23
C ILE A 80 -4.57 11.56 0.60
N SER A 81 -4.02 12.67 0.06
CA SER A 81 -4.52 14.03 0.30
C SER A 81 -5.98 14.19 -0.13
N ARG A 82 -6.38 13.62 -1.28
CA ARG A 82 -7.77 13.67 -1.74
C ARG A 82 -8.72 12.84 -0.86
N LEU A 83 -8.26 11.69 -0.37
CA LEU A 83 -9.01 10.85 0.57
C LEU A 83 -9.20 11.54 1.92
N ASP A 84 -8.15 12.18 2.46
CA ASP A 84 -8.21 12.95 3.70
C ASP A 84 -9.16 14.14 3.62
N ALA A 85 -9.14 14.83 2.49
CA ALA A 85 -10.05 15.94 2.24
C ALA A 85 -11.51 15.51 2.01
N GLY A 86 -11.80 14.21 1.96
CA GLY A 86 -13.14 13.68 1.68
C GLY A 86 -13.67 14.04 0.28
N THR A 87 -12.77 14.41 -0.66
CA THR A 87 -13.16 14.84 -2.02
C THR A 87 -13.32 13.69 -3.00
N VAL A 88 -12.93 12.48 -2.60
CA VAL A 88 -13.08 11.28 -3.42
C VAL A 88 -14.52 10.78 -3.34
N GLN A 89 -15.18 10.69 -4.48
CA GLN A 89 -16.49 10.06 -4.61
C GLN A 89 -16.29 8.65 -5.19
N PHE A 90 -16.37 7.64 -4.34
CA PHE A 90 -16.28 6.26 -4.78
C PHE A 90 -17.53 5.84 -5.54
N LYS A 91 -17.35 5.21 -6.68
CA LYS A 91 -18.43 4.54 -7.38
C LYS A 91 -18.98 3.38 -6.55
N GLN A 92 -20.28 3.14 -6.70
CA GLN A 92 -20.98 2.06 -6.01
C GLN A 92 -21.52 1.06 -7.05
N GLU A 93 -20.61 0.47 -7.81
CA GLU A 93 -20.93 -0.50 -8.85
C GLU A 93 -20.86 -1.94 -8.30
N GLN A 94 -21.63 -2.84 -8.88
CA GLN A 94 -21.51 -4.27 -8.58
C GLN A 94 -20.30 -4.81 -9.34
N VAL A 95 -19.30 -5.30 -8.61
CA VAL A 95 -18.04 -5.77 -9.16
C VAL A 95 -17.83 -7.23 -8.78
N SER A 96 -17.52 -8.08 -9.76
CA SER A 96 -17.14 -9.47 -9.51
C SER A 96 -15.83 -9.53 -8.72
N LEU A 97 -15.78 -10.35 -7.67
CA LEU A 97 -14.56 -10.58 -6.88
C LEU A 97 -13.46 -11.21 -7.75
N GLU A 98 -13.83 -12.07 -8.70
CA GLU A 98 -12.88 -12.65 -9.64
C GLU A 98 -12.24 -11.58 -10.55
N GLU A 99 -13.04 -10.67 -11.11
CA GLU A 99 -12.55 -9.56 -11.93
C GLU A 99 -11.63 -8.63 -11.13
N LEU A 100 -12.04 -8.27 -9.92
CA LEU A 100 -11.26 -7.45 -9.01
C LEU A 100 -9.88 -8.05 -8.76
N LEU A 101 -9.82 -9.32 -8.36
CA LEU A 101 -8.56 -9.97 -8.00
C LEU A 101 -7.64 -10.16 -9.20
N LYS A 102 -8.19 -10.57 -10.36
CA LYS A 102 -7.40 -10.65 -11.61
C LYS A 102 -6.77 -9.31 -11.97
N LYS A 103 -7.55 -8.21 -11.92
CA LYS A 103 -7.03 -6.87 -12.24
C LYS A 103 -6.02 -6.37 -11.21
N SER A 104 -6.24 -6.65 -9.93
CA SER A 104 -5.34 -6.24 -8.84
C SER A 104 -3.96 -6.90 -8.93
N CYS A 105 -3.90 -8.14 -9.43
CA CYS A 105 -2.67 -8.92 -9.45
C CYS A 105 -1.91 -8.86 -10.78
N VAL A 106 -2.51 -8.35 -11.86
CA VAL A 106 -1.94 -8.42 -13.22
C VAL A 106 -0.52 -7.87 -13.31
N THR A 107 -0.21 -6.78 -12.64
CA THR A 107 1.13 -6.14 -12.64
C THR A 107 2.15 -6.88 -11.79
N LEU A 108 1.70 -7.79 -10.93
CA LEU A 108 2.54 -8.55 -10.01
C LEU A 108 2.90 -9.95 -10.54
N LEU A 109 2.22 -10.42 -11.59
CA LEU A 109 2.43 -11.78 -12.13
C LEU A 109 3.87 -12.01 -12.60
N ILE A 110 4.43 -11.09 -13.39
CA ILE A 110 5.82 -11.19 -13.89
C ILE A 110 6.82 -11.12 -12.73
N PRO A 111 6.76 -10.15 -11.81
CA PRO A 111 7.62 -10.14 -10.62
C PRO A 111 7.54 -11.41 -9.78
N MET A 112 6.35 -11.99 -9.59
CA MET A 112 6.17 -13.25 -8.87
C MET A 112 6.80 -14.44 -9.60
N GLU A 113 6.59 -14.53 -10.92
CA GLU A 113 7.17 -15.57 -11.76
C GLU A 113 8.71 -15.54 -11.71
N LEU A 114 9.32 -14.34 -11.80
CA LEU A 114 10.77 -14.17 -11.69
C LEU A 114 11.34 -14.61 -10.33
N ARG A 115 10.51 -14.57 -9.27
CA ARG A 115 10.84 -15.07 -7.93
C ARG A 115 10.42 -16.52 -7.70
N GLY A 116 9.85 -17.19 -8.71
CA GLY A 116 9.31 -18.55 -8.59
C GLY A 116 8.17 -18.67 -7.58
N GLN A 117 7.51 -17.55 -7.24
CA GLN A 117 6.40 -17.53 -6.29
C GLN A 117 5.10 -18.00 -6.96
N GLU A 118 4.31 -18.75 -6.23
CA GLU A 118 3.01 -19.25 -6.68
C GLU A 118 1.89 -18.33 -6.17
N LEU A 119 0.97 -17.92 -7.05
CA LEU A 119 -0.24 -17.18 -6.71
C LEU A 119 -1.48 -18.05 -6.98
N LEU A 120 -2.24 -18.34 -5.93
CA LEU A 120 -3.50 -19.05 -6.01
C LEU A 120 -4.66 -18.11 -5.70
N ILE A 121 -5.67 -18.07 -6.58
CA ILE A 121 -6.85 -17.21 -6.42
C ILE A 121 -8.10 -18.07 -6.51
N HIS A 122 -8.91 -18.04 -5.45
CA HIS A 122 -10.25 -18.61 -5.41
C HIS A 122 -11.23 -17.48 -5.08
N ALA A 123 -12.13 -17.18 -6.01
CA ALA A 123 -13.07 -16.07 -5.86
C ALA A 123 -14.46 -16.46 -6.35
N ASP A 124 -15.46 -16.18 -5.51
CA ASP A 124 -16.87 -16.33 -5.82
C ASP A 124 -17.69 -15.16 -5.28
N GLY A 125 -18.68 -14.72 -6.07
CA GLY A 125 -19.54 -13.61 -5.69
C GLY A 125 -19.04 -12.24 -6.16
N ALA A 126 -19.60 -11.20 -5.54
CA ALA A 126 -19.36 -9.81 -5.92
C ALA A 126 -19.32 -8.90 -4.68
N PHE A 127 -18.82 -7.68 -4.85
CA PHE A 127 -18.93 -6.62 -3.86
C PHE A 127 -19.46 -5.35 -4.51
N ARG A 128 -19.95 -4.42 -3.72
CA ARG A 128 -20.39 -3.11 -4.19
C ARG A 128 -19.31 -2.07 -3.84
N GLY A 129 -18.74 -1.44 -4.88
CA GLY A 129 -17.67 -0.48 -4.67
C GLY A 129 -17.04 0.04 -5.97
N ASP A 130 -15.90 0.70 -5.83
CA ASP A 130 -15.14 1.31 -6.91
C ASP A 130 -14.01 0.38 -7.35
N LEU A 131 -14.13 -0.22 -8.52
CA LEU A 131 -13.16 -1.20 -9.02
C LEU A 131 -11.73 -0.64 -9.12
N PRO A 132 -11.44 0.51 -9.76
CA PRO A 132 -10.09 1.06 -9.85
C PRO A 132 -9.42 1.30 -8.48
N TRP A 133 -10.14 1.94 -7.55
CA TRP A 133 -9.62 2.20 -6.22
C TRP A 133 -9.41 0.91 -5.43
N THR A 134 -10.34 -0.02 -5.53
CA THR A 134 -10.21 -1.30 -4.80
C THR A 134 -9.09 -2.17 -5.38
N CYS A 135 -8.90 -2.17 -6.72
CA CYS A 135 -7.75 -2.82 -7.35
C CYS A 135 -6.42 -2.28 -6.79
N GLU A 136 -6.30 -0.97 -6.60
CA GLU A 136 -5.11 -0.37 -6.02
C GLU A 136 -4.89 -0.81 -4.57
N ALA A 137 -5.96 -0.81 -3.76
CA ALA A 137 -5.86 -1.25 -2.37
C ALA A 137 -5.43 -2.72 -2.24
N ILE A 138 -6.05 -3.60 -3.01
CA ILE A 138 -5.71 -5.03 -3.02
C ILE A 138 -4.32 -5.25 -3.60
N GLY A 139 -3.97 -4.60 -4.71
CA GLY A 139 -2.65 -4.68 -5.34
C GLY A 139 -1.51 -4.29 -4.39
N ASN A 140 -1.69 -3.25 -3.58
CA ASN A 140 -0.70 -2.84 -2.56
C ASN A 140 -0.53 -3.91 -1.46
N ILE A 141 -1.61 -4.56 -1.02
CA ILE A 141 -1.55 -5.63 -0.03
C ILE A 141 -0.87 -6.86 -0.61
N VAL A 142 -1.25 -7.29 -1.82
CA VAL A 142 -0.63 -8.44 -2.51
C VAL A 142 0.84 -8.18 -2.80
N LYS A 143 1.21 -6.95 -3.20
CA LYS A 143 2.60 -6.55 -3.38
C LYS A 143 3.39 -6.66 -2.08
N ASN A 144 2.81 -6.24 -0.96
CA ASN A 144 3.45 -6.40 0.35
C ASN A 144 3.68 -7.88 0.68
N CYS A 145 2.67 -8.74 0.48
CA CYS A 145 2.83 -10.19 0.63
C CYS A 145 3.95 -10.74 -0.26
N MET A 146 4.00 -10.35 -1.55
CA MET A 146 5.03 -10.77 -2.50
C MET A 146 6.45 -10.37 -2.03
N GLU A 147 6.62 -9.16 -1.53
CA GLU A 147 7.91 -8.66 -1.06
C GLU A 147 8.42 -9.41 0.17
N HIS A 148 7.53 -9.82 1.08
CA HIS A 148 7.85 -10.55 2.31
C HIS A 148 7.79 -12.07 2.19
N THR A 149 7.37 -12.59 1.05
CA THR A 149 7.38 -14.03 0.74
C THR A 149 8.74 -14.40 0.13
N PRO A 150 9.41 -15.49 0.60
CA PRO A 150 10.67 -15.92 0.02
C PRO A 150 10.50 -16.37 -1.44
N GLU A 151 11.63 -16.53 -2.14
CA GLU A 151 11.65 -17.17 -3.47
C GLU A 151 11.08 -18.58 -3.38
N GLY A 152 10.28 -18.97 -4.37
CA GLY A 152 9.56 -20.23 -4.37
C GLY A 152 8.39 -20.31 -3.37
N GLY A 153 8.08 -19.23 -2.68
CA GLY A 153 6.96 -19.20 -1.74
C GLY A 153 5.59 -19.09 -2.41
N ARG A 154 4.55 -18.95 -1.59
CA ARG A 154 3.15 -19.00 -2.05
C ARG A 154 2.33 -17.88 -1.44
N ILE A 155 1.45 -17.30 -2.26
CA ILE A 155 0.41 -16.36 -1.87
C ILE A 155 -0.94 -16.95 -2.27
N GLU A 156 -1.85 -17.02 -1.32
CA GLU A 156 -3.21 -17.54 -1.51
C GLU A 156 -4.22 -16.41 -1.28
N ILE A 157 -5.18 -16.25 -2.18
CA ILE A 157 -6.26 -15.29 -2.08
C ILE A 157 -7.59 -16.03 -2.18
N ASP A 158 -8.35 -16.02 -1.09
CA ASP A 158 -9.69 -16.55 -1.02
C ASP A 158 -10.69 -15.39 -0.92
N ALA A 159 -11.68 -15.33 -1.80
CA ALA A 159 -12.71 -14.33 -1.75
C ALA A 159 -14.10 -14.93 -1.90
N ALA A 160 -15.01 -14.52 -1.05
CA ALA A 160 -16.38 -15.02 -1.04
C ALA A 160 -17.37 -13.95 -0.60
N GLU A 161 -18.57 -14.06 -1.12
CA GLU A 161 -19.71 -13.21 -0.75
C GLU A 161 -20.68 -14.00 0.14
N ASN A 162 -21.17 -13.35 1.19
CA ASN A 162 -22.28 -13.88 2.02
C ASN A 162 -23.40 -12.83 2.19
N ALA A 163 -24.38 -13.12 3.02
CA ALA A 163 -25.52 -12.23 3.22
C ALA A 163 -25.17 -10.87 3.86
N LEU A 164 -24.07 -10.79 4.62
CA LEU A 164 -23.69 -9.62 5.42
C LEU A 164 -22.55 -8.81 4.82
N TYR A 165 -21.59 -9.47 4.18
CA TYR A 165 -20.41 -8.84 3.61
C TYR A 165 -19.79 -9.67 2.47
N SER A 166 -18.96 -9.04 1.70
CA SER A 166 -17.99 -9.71 0.82
C SER A 166 -16.62 -9.67 1.48
N GLU A 167 -15.95 -10.82 1.58
CA GLU A 167 -14.68 -10.99 2.28
C GLU A 167 -13.58 -11.38 1.30
N ILE A 168 -12.41 -10.80 1.46
CA ILE A 168 -11.19 -11.15 0.73
C ILE A 168 -10.13 -11.46 1.78
N ILE A 169 -9.55 -12.65 1.73
CA ILE A 169 -8.49 -13.10 2.63
C ILE A 169 -7.24 -13.34 1.80
N ILE A 170 -6.18 -12.59 2.06
CA ILE A 170 -4.88 -12.71 1.39
C ILE A 170 -3.91 -13.31 2.40
N LYS A 171 -3.27 -14.43 2.05
CA LYS A 171 -2.36 -15.18 2.91
C LYS A 171 -1.03 -15.36 2.19
N ASP A 172 0.06 -15.22 2.92
CA ASP A 172 1.38 -15.60 2.44
C ASP A 172 2.01 -16.67 3.36
N ASN A 173 3.08 -17.28 2.91
CA ASN A 173 3.91 -18.18 3.70
C ASN A 173 5.30 -17.59 3.99
N GLY A 174 5.38 -16.26 4.07
CA GLY A 174 6.58 -15.52 4.42
C GLY A 174 6.93 -15.59 5.90
N THR A 175 7.78 -14.69 6.36
CA THR A 175 8.23 -14.61 7.75
C THR A 175 7.15 -14.15 8.74
N GLY A 176 6.03 -13.62 8.21
CA GLY A 176 5.01 -12.95 9.00
C GLY A 176 5.42 -11.52 9.38
N ILE A 177 4.66 -10.93 10.30
CA ILE A 177 4.83 -9.55 10.76
C ILE A 177 5.25 -9.60 12.23
N SER A 178 6.27 -8.84 12.63
CA SER A 178 6.67 -8.83 14.04
C SER A 178 5.51 -8.34 14.93
N PRO A 179 5.35 -8.86 16.16
CA PRO A 179 4.29 -8.40 17.06
C PRO A 179 4.35 -6.90 17.37
N GLU A 180 5.54 -6.31 17.31
CA GLU A 180 5.77 -4.89 17.53
C GLU A 180 5.30 -4.06 16.31
N ASP A 181 5.48 -4.57 15.09
CA ASP A 181 5.11 -3.88 13.86
C ASP A 181 3.61 -4.01 13.54
N LEU A 182 2.99 -5.12 13.95
CA LEU A 182 1.60 -5.46 13.60
C LEU A 182 0.57 -4.34 13.88
N PRO A 183 0.61 -3.59 14.99
CA PRO A 183 -0.30 -2.48 15.25
C PRO A 183 -0.09 -1.28 14.32
N HIS A 184 1.11 -1.15 13.74
CA HIS A 184 1.58 0.06 13.04
C HIS A 184 1.63 -0.07 11.52
N ILE A 185 1.51 -1.28 10.94
CA ILE A 185 1.70 -1.52 9.50
C ILE A 185 0.78 -0.70 8.59
N PHE A 186 -0.33 -0.21 9.09
CA PHE A 186 -1.26 0.65 8.37
C PHE A 186 -1.04 2.15 8.63
N GLU A 187 -0.03 2.51 9.42
CA GLU A 187 0.36 3.91 9.64
C GLU A 187 1.17 4.42 8.44
N ARG A 188 1.06 5.71 8.17
CA ARG A 188 1.78 6.34 7.06
C ARG A 188 3.27 6.41 7.38
N PHE A 189 4.10 6.14 6.39
CA PHE A 189 5.56 6.14 6.47
C PHE A 189 6.14 5.12 7.44
N TYR A 190 5.30 4.25 8.01
CA TYR A 190 5.78 3.19 8.86
C TYR A 190 6.54 2.13 8.05
N LYS A 191 7.71 1.77 8.54
CA LYS A 191 8.57 0.72 7.98
C LYS A 191 8.94 -0.23 9.11
N GLY A 192 8.66 -1.50 8.95
CA GLY A 192 9.11 -2.52 9.88
C GLY A 192 10.63 -2.58 9.97
N LYS A 193 11.15 -3.18 11.03
CA LYS A 193 12.60 -3.28 11.32
C LYS A 193 13.38 -3.99 10.20
N ASP A 194 12.75 -4.93 9.52
CA ASP A 194 13.34 -5.74 8.44
C ASP A 194 13.10 -5.18 7.04
N SER A 195 12.66 -3.92 6.93
CA SER A 195 12.43 -3.30 5.63
C SER A 195 13.75 -3.00 4.92
N ASP A 196 13.88 -3.44 3.67
CA ASP A 196 15.06 -3.21 2.81
C ASP A 196 15.24 -1.75 2.35
N GLY A 197 14.49 -0.82 2.91
CA GLY A 197 14.52 0.62 2.58
C GLY A 197 13.92 0.96 1.21
N LYS A 198 13.49 -0.03 0.43
CA LYS A 198 12.93 0.19 -0.91
C LYS A 198 11.50 0.69 -0.91
N SER A 199 10.73 0.42 0.14
CA SER A 199 9.35 0.89 0.28
C SER A 199 9.28 2.25 0.97
N PHE A 200 8.23 3.03 0.72
CA PHE A 200 7.98 4.32 1.38
C PHE A 200 7.08 4.19 2.63
N GLY A 201 6.53 3.01 2.90
CA GLY A 201 5.63 2.79 4.03
C GLY A 201 4.26 3.46 3.91
N ILE A 202 3.78 3.71 2.68
CA ILE A 202 2.49 4.37 2.44
C ILE A 202 1.45 3.49 1.73
N GLY A 203 1.87 2.36 1.17
CA GLY A 203 0.98 1.49 0.39
C GLY A 203 -0.14 0.87 1.22
N LEU A 204 0.18 0.28 2.37
CA LEU A 204 -0.82 -0.30 3.27
C LEU A 204 -1.71 0.76 3.92
N ALA A 205 -1.17 1.94 4.24
CA ALA A 205 -1.95 3.07 4.73
C ALA A 205 -2.99 3.52 3.69
N LEU A 206 -2.58 3.67 2.42
CA LEU A 206 -3.50 3.97 1.32
C LEU A 206 -4.57 2.89 1.16
N SER A 207 -4.19 1.61 1.23
CA SER A 207 -5.15 0.49 1.16
C SER A 207 -6.22 0.60 2.24
N ARG A 208 -5.83 0.85 3.50
CA ARG A 208 -6.77 1.03 4.61
C ARG A 208 -7.71 2.21 4.38
N MET A 209 -7.19 3.33 3.88
CA MET A 209 -8.01 4.52 3.60
C MET A 209 -9.04 4.27 2.49
N ILE A 210 -8.63 3.60 1.40
CA ILE A 210 -9.51 3.25 0.29
C ILE A 210 -10.62 2.30 0.76
N ILE A 211 -10.26 1.26 1.50
CA ILE A 211 -11.22 0.27 2.00
C ILE A 211 -12.20 0.93 2.98
N ALA A 212 -11.69 1.72 3.94
CA ALA A 212 -12.52 2.42 4.92
C ALA A 212 -13.44 3.46 4.25
N GLY A 213 -12.96 4.20 3.24
CA GLY A 213 -13.75 5.16 2.48
C GLY A 213 -14.91 4.53 1.70
N GLN A 214 -14.87 3.22 1.47
CA GLN A 214 -15.96 2.44 0.86
C GLN A 214 -16.78 1.66 1.90
N GLY A 215 -16.66 2.01 3.19
CA GLY A 215 -17.40 1.34 4.28
C GLY A 215 -16.88 -0.06 4.62
N GLY A 216 -15.69 -0.41 4.15
CA GLY A 216 -15.04 -1.68 4.46
C GLY A 216 -14.09 -1.62 5.64
N THR A 217 -13.54 -2.77 5.99
CA THR A 217 -12.50 -2.92 7.02
C THR A 217 -11.36 -3.77 6.51
N VAL A 218 -10.14 -3.51 7.00
CA VAL A 218 -8.97 -4.35 6.75
C VAL A 218 -8.28 -4.66 8.08
N LYS A 219 -7.86 -5.91 8.25
CA LYS A 219 -7.15 -6.41 9.43
C LYS A 219 -5.97 -7.26 8.97
N ALA A 220 -4.87 -7.20 9.71
CA ALA A 220 -3.72 -8.07 9.50
C ALA A 220 -3.45 -8.91 10.74
N GLU A 221 -3.04 -10.14 10.53
CA GLU A 221 -2.70 -11.10 11.59
C GLU A 221 -1.58 -12.02 11.08
N ASN A 222 -0.85 -12.61 12.00
CA ASN A 222 0.06 -13.70 11.67
C ASN A 222 -0.71 -15.02 11.58
N ARG A 223 -0.39 -15.83 10.57
CA ARG A 223 -0.93 -17.19 10.47
C ARG A 223 0.03 -18.22 11.07
N LYS A 224 -0.52 -19.36 11.46
CA LYS A 224 0.27 -20.51 11.89
C LYS A 224 0.39 -21.52 10.74
N PRO A 225 1.55 -22.17 10.53
CA PRO A 225 2.78 -22.05 11.35
C PRO A 225 3.60 -20.79 11.05
N VAL A 226 3.50 -20.19 9.85
CA VAL A 226 4.24 -18.98 9.42
C VAL A 226 3.45 -18.18 8.39
N GLY A 227 3.78 -16.90 8.23
CA GLY A 227 3.23 -16.01 7.24
C GLY A 227 2.27 -14.97 7.81
N ALA A 228 1.86 -14.04 6.98
CA ALA A 228 0.85 -13.05 7.30
C ALA A 228 -0.51 -13.38 6.66
N MET A 229 -1.55 -12.80 7.21
CA MET A 229 -2.91 -12.89 6.69
C MET A 229 -3.58 -11.53 6.80
N PHE A 230 -4.10 -11.06 5.67
CA PHE A 230 -4.88 -9.83 5.58
C PHE A 230 -6.34 -10.20 5.29
N THR A 231 -7.26 -9.72 6.12
CA THR A 231 -8.70 -9.93 5.97
C THR A 231 -9.37 -8.60 5.64
N ILE A 232 -10.01 -8.51 4.49
CA ILE A 232 -10.75 -7.35 4.01
C ILE A 232 -12.23 -7.70 3.96
N ARG A 233 -13.10 -6.81 4.46
CA ARG A 233 -14.56 -6.98 4.40
C ARG A 233 -15.22 -5.72 3.90
N PHE A 234 -16.11 -5.89 2.93
CA PHE A 234 -17.03 -4.85 2.44
C PHE A 234 -18.44 -5.22 2.88
N TYR A 235 -18.99 -4.42 3.79
CA TYR A 235 -20.30 -4.70 4.37
C TYR A 235 -21.42 -4.32 3.43
N LYS A 236 -22.40 -5.19 3.31
CA LYS A 236 -23.66 -4.87 2.62
C LYS A 236 -24.43 -3.93 3.53
N GLY A 237 -24.72 -2.71 3.06
CA GLY A 237 -25.53 -1.78 3.82
C GLY A 237 -26.86 -2.43 4.20
N THR A 238 -27.34 -2.16 5.41
CA THR A 238 -28.69 -2.52 5.81
C THR A 238 -29.67 -1.89 4.82
N VAL A 239 -30.42 -2.72 4.12
CA VAL A 239 -31.52 -2.32 3.25
C VAL A 239 -32.58 -1.59 4.08
#